data_8a487bc45fc58390829f2448af423e24
#
_entry.id   8a487bc45fc58390829f2448af423e24
#
_cell.length_a   1.000
_cell.length_b   1.000
_cell.length_c   1.000
_cell.angle_alpha   90.00
_cell.angle_beta   90.00
_cell.angle_gamma   90.00
#
_symmetry.space_group_name_H-M   'P 1'
#
loop_
_entity.id
_entity.type
_entity.pdbx_description
1 polymer ?
#
loop_
_entity_poly.entity_id
_entity_poly.type
_entity_poly.pdbx_seq_one_letter_code
_entity_poly.pdbx_strand_id
1 'polypeptide(L)'
;MNLSEPSIARLTPWQRELSGIAAALRERFSAAASMSDSTRTLWWGAGYSDLLSACRDKISSDVAFADSDPRRLRRSKALCGEQARTVRLLALADLRRDTVGVESSLKSIALRDIDSFQSTPAVPDNWASVIVMDFILNRIEAEDEASTLAEAFRVMEREGRLLSVTLVADEPTDAQPVKSAPPGPALRLPTERDVLRAFERAGFHGVRLHWAAADNPAAIDRIGDVDVRMCIIEAYRGKQGPCLELGQAVIYGGPWREVHDDDGHVYRRGERVAVCAKTYDLLMRSPYQGALVGLRSTSEPPLEQALPFDCNTPALRDPKVTKGLAPFAGSRTPASACDPDSGCC
;
A
#
# COMPACT_ATOMS: atom_id res chain seq x y z
N MET A 1 -28.88 -26.64 -14.34
CA MET A 1 -28.64 -27.11 -12.97
C MET A 1 -28.17 -25.90 -12.16
N ASN A 2 -29.06 -25.33 -11.35
CA ASN A 2 -28.72 -24.24 -10.43
C ASN A 2 -27.89 -24.84 -9.31
N LEU A 3 -26.60 -24.57 -9.31
CA LEU A 3 -25.74 -24.77 -8.14
C LEU A 3 -26.20 -23.74 -7.11
N SER A 4 -26.99 -24.17 -6.13
CA SER A 4 -27.37 -23.36 -4.99
C SER A 4 -26.09 -22.89 -4.27
N GLU A 5 -25.93 -21.58 -4.09
CA GLU A 5 -24.88 -21.00 -3.24
C GLU A 5 -24.87 -21.74 -1.89
N PRO A 6 -23.68 -22.17 -1.40
CA PRO A 6 -23.62 -22.80 -0.09
C PRO A 6 -24.10 -21.79 0.95
N SER A 7 -25.09 -22.20 1.74
CA SER A 7 -25.61 -21.34 2.81
C SER A 7 -24.46 -20.86 3.69
N ILE A 8 -24.33 -19.54 3.87
CA ILE A 8 -23.28 -18.86 4.67
C ILE A 8 -23.15 -19.49 6.08
N ALA A 9 -24.24 -20.03 6.61
CA ALA A 9 -24.26 -20.72 7.91
C ALA A 9 -23.43 -22.02 7.96
N ARG A 10 -22.97 -22.57 6.82
CA ARG A 10 -22.15 -23.80 6.75
C ARG A 10 -20.65 -23.53 6.59
N LEU A 11 -20.26 -22.26 6.41
CA LEU A 11 -18.85 -21.90 6.27
C LEU A 11 -18.14 -21.91 7.63
N THR A 12 -16.88 -22.34 7.64
CA THR A 12 -15.99 -22.16 8.80
C THR A 12 -15.75 -20.68 9.09
N PRO A 13 -15.34 -20.28 10.30
CA PRO A 13 -14.98 -18.89 10.59
C PRO A 13 -13.98 -18.33 9.58
N TRP A 14 -12.94 -19.10 9.22
CA TRP A 14 -11.98 -18.77 8.19
C TRP A 14 -12.62 -18.46 6.83
N GLN A 15 -13.47 -19.35 6.34
CA GLN A 15 -14.11 -19.19 5.02
C GLN A 15 -15.04 -17.97 4.97
N ARG A 16 -15.76 -17.69 6.06
CA ARG A 16 -16.61 -16.50 6.16
C ARG A 16 -15.79 -15.23 6.10
N GLU A 17 -14.71 -15.17 6.88
CA GLU A 17 -13.85 -13.99 6.93
C GLU A 17 -13.13 -13.78 5.61
N LEU A 18 -12.60 -14.84 4.99
CA LEU A 18 -11.97 -14.76 3.67
C LEU A 18 -12.95 -14.25 2.60
N SER A 19 -14.22 -14.66 2.66
CA SER A 19 -15.26 -14.16 1.74
C SER A 19 -15.53 -12.66 1.96
N GLY A 20 -15.58 -12.20 3.20
CA GLY A 20 -15.71 -10.78 3.54
C GLY A 20 -14.49 -9.95 3.09
N ILE A 21 -13.29 -10.47 3.31
CA ILE A 21 -12.04 -9.85 2.82
C ILE A 21 -12.02 -9.81 1.28
N ALA A 22 -12.47 -10.87 0.60
CA ALA A 22 -12.56 -10.87 -0.86
C ALA A 22 -13.51 -9.77 -1.37
N ALA A 23 -14.67 -9.59 -0.73
CA ALA A 23 -15.61 -8.52 -1.07
C ALA A 23 -14.99 -7.13 -0.85
N ALA A 24 -14.35 -6.91 0.30
CA ALA A 24 -13.67 -5.67 0.62
C ALA A 24 -12.49 -5.37 -0.34
N LEU A 25 -11.76 -6.40 -0.77
CA LEU A 25 -10.68 -6.28 -1.74
C LEU A 25 -11.22 -5.90 -3.13
N ARG A 26 -12.32 -6.54 -3.57
CA ARG A 26 -12.99 -6.23 -4.84
C ARG A 26 -13.47 -4.79 -4.92
N GLU A 27 -14.05 -4.27 -3.84
CA GLU A 27 -14.48 -2.88 -3.76
C GLU A 27 -13.29 -1.92 -3.97
N ARG A 28 -12.15 -2.22 -3.36
CA ARG A 28 -10.94 -1.41 -3.50
C ARG A 28 -10.34 -1.47 -4.90
N PHE A 29 -10.39 -2.60 -5.56
CA PHE A 29 -10.01 -2.67 -6.97
C PHE A 29 -10.90 -1.77 -7.84
N SER A 30 -12.21 -1.77 -7.62
CA SER A 30 -13.14 -0.93 -8.39
C SER A 30 -12.90 0.56 -8.19
N ALA A 31 -12.52 0.99 -6.99
CA ALA A 31 -12.16 2.38 -6.71
C ALA A 31 -10.84 2.81 -7.40
N ALA A 32 -9.94 1.86 -7.72
CA ALA A 32 -8.70 2.14 -8.46
C ALA A 32 -8.92 2.23 -9.98
N ALA A 33 -9.78 1.38 -10.52
CA ALA A 33 -10.05 1.30 -11.95
C ALA A 33 -10.66 2.59 -12.53
N SER A 34 -11.21 3.48 -11.69
CA SER A 34 -11.69 4.80 -12.12
C SER A 34 -10.56 5.78 -12.48
N MET A 35 -9.29 5.42 -12.27
CA MET A 35 -8.15 6.34 -12.43
C MET A 35 -7.34 6.16 -13.72
N SER A 36 -7.31 5.01 -14.38
CA SER A 36 -6.72 4.87 -15.72
C SER A 36 -7.08 3.55 -16.41
N ASP A 37 -7.14 3.56 -17.75
CA ASP A 37 -7.33 2.37 -18.59
C ASP A 37 -6.11 1.42 -18.60
N SER A 38 -5.01 1.79 -17.94
CA SER A 38 -3.72 1.08 -17.95
C SER A 38 -3.26 0.63 -16.56
N THR A 39 -4.16 0.14 -15.72
CA THR A 39 -3.81 -0.35 -14.38
C THR A 39 -2.91 -1.59 -14.47
N ARG A 40 -1.69 -1.53 -13.92
CA ARG A 40 -0.77 -2.66 -13.82
C ARG A 40 -0.80 -3.25 -12.42
N THR A 41 -1.07 -4.53 -12.34
CA THR A 41 -1.22 -5.22 -11.05
C THR A 41 -0.03 -6.15 -10.80
N LEU A 42 0.61 -6.03 -9.64
CA LEU A 42 1.50 -7.06 -9.11
C LEU A 42 0.75 -7.84 -8.02
N TRP A 43 0.53 -9.13 -8.23
CA TRP A 43 -0.04 -10.02 -7.22
C TRP A 43 1.05 -10.88 -6.61
N TRP A 44 1.40 -10.60 -5.36
CA TRP A 44 2.46 -11.26 -4.62
C TRP A 44 1.87 -12.32 -3.67
N GLY A 45 2.30 -13.58 -3.80
CA GLY A 45 1.71 -14.72 -3.10
C GLY A 45 0.51 -15.32 -3.83
N ALA A 46 0.45 -15.18 -5.15
CA ALA A 46 -0.64 -15.69 -5.97
C ALA A 46 -0.85 -17.20 -5.76
N GLY A 47 -2.10 -17.57 -5.39
CA GLY A 47 -2.48 -18.95 -5.13
C GLY A 47 -2.24 -19.43 -3.70
N TYR A 48 -1.90 -18.56 -2.78
CA TYR A 48 -1.93 -18.91 -1.34
C TYR A 48 -3.36 -19.06 -0.85
N SER A 49 -4.24 -18.19 -1.30
CA SER A 49 -5.66 -18.22 -0.95
C SER A 49 -6.53 -18.25 -2.21
N ASP A 50 -7.84 -18.29 -2.06
CA ASP A 50 -8.79 -18.18 -3.16
C ASP A 50 -9.10 -16.72 -3.54
N LEU A 51 -8.41 -15.74 -2.96
CA LEU A 51 -8.61 -14.29 -3.22
C LEU A 51 -8.40 -13.92 -4.67
N LEU A 52 -7.36 -14.46 -5.31
CA LEU A 52 -7.11 -14.24 -6.74
C LEU A 52 -8.32 -14.68 -7.58
N SER A 53 -8.87 -15.85 -7.31
CA SER A 53 -10.07 -16.37 -8.00
C SER A 53 -11.28 -15.46 -7.77
N ALA A 54 -11.47 -15.01 -6.53
CA ALA A 54 -12.57 -14.13 -6.15
C ALA A 54 -12.48 -12.73 -6.78
N CYS A 55 -11.28 -12.26 -7.07
CA CYS A 55 -11.03 -10.91 -7.62
C CYS A 55 -10.77 -10.90 -9.13
N ARG A 56 -10.77 -12.05 -9.80
CA ARG A 56 -10.33 -12.23 -11.18
C ARG A 56 -10.92 -11.22 -12.18
N ASP A 57 -12.19 -10.94 -12.05
CA ASP A 57 -12.94 -10.01 -12.92
C ASP A 57 -12.61 -8.53 -12.69
N LYS A 58 -11.86 -8.22 -11.64
CA LYS A 58 -11.41 -6.86 -11.27
C LYS A 58 -9.94 -6.60 -11.57
N ILE A 59 -9.18 -7.65 -11.86
CA ILE A 59 -7.77 -7.53 -12.18
C ILE A 59 -7.62 -7.08 -13.62
N SER A 60 -6.73 -6.12 -13.85
CA SER A 60 -6.39 -5.63 -15.19
C SER A 60 -5.79 -6.71 -16.08
N SER A 61 -5.78 -6.47 -17.38
CA SER A 61 -5.14 -7.36 -18.36
C SER A 61 -3.61 -7.37 -18.25
N ASP A 62 -2.99 -6.36 -17.62
CA ASP A 62 -1.55 -6.31 -17.37
C ASP A 62 -1.28 -6.69 -15.89
N VAL A 63 -1.06 -7.98 -15.68
CA VAL A 63 -0.83 -8.54 -14.33
C VAL A 63 0.47 -9.32 -14.28
N ALA A 64 1.23 -9.12 -13.22
CA ALA A 64 2.39 -9.93 -12.86
C ALA A 64 2.10 -10.73 -11.59
N PHE A 65 2.46 -12.01 -11.59
CA PHE A 65 2.34 -12.89 -10.42
C PHE A 65 3.71 -13.15 -9.82
N ALA A 66 3.80 -13.04 -8.49
CA ALA A 66 5.01 -13.33 -7.73
C ALA A 66 4.74 -14.43 -6.71
N ASP A 67 5.46 -15.52 -6.78
CA ASP A 67 5.40 -16.61 -5.80
C ASP A 67 6.68 -17.45 -5.85
N SER A 68 7.02 -18.12 -4.73
CA SER A 68 8.15 -19.04 -4.66
C SER A 68 7.83 -20.44 -5.20
N ASP A 69 6.54 -20.78 -5.41
CA ASP A 69 6.13 -22.09 -5.91
C ASP A 69 5.68 -21.99 -7.38
N PRO A 70 6.42 -22.60 -8.32
CA PRO A 70 6.06 -22.63 -9.72
C PRO A 70 4.66 -23.22 -10.01
N ARG A 71 4.19 -24.13 -9.15
CA ARG A 71 2.86 -24.74 -9.33
C ARG A 71 1.76 -23.71 -9.07
N ARG A 72 1.91 -22.89 -8.02
CA ARG A 72 0.98 -21.80 -7.73
C ARG A 72 0.98 -20.76 -8.84
N LEU A 73 2.15 -20.39 -9.35
CA LEU A 73 2.24 -19.47 -10.48
C LEU A 73 1.54 -19.98 -11.74
N ARG A 74 1.72 -21.27 -12.10
CA ARG A 74 0.99 -21.89 -13.23
C ARG A 74 -0.51 -21.88 -13.03
N ARG A 75 -0.97 -22.19 -11.80
CA ARG A 75 -2.41 -22.13 -11.45
C ARG A 75 -2.96 -20.70 -11.60
N SER A 76 -2.22 -19.70 -11.13
CA SER A 76 -2.62 -18.29 -11.22
C SER A 76 -2.71 -17.82 -12.67
N LYS A 77 -1.74 -18.20 -13.53
CA LYS A 77 -1.80 -17.97 -14.96
C LYS A 77 -3.03 -18.59 -15.60
N ALA A 78 -3.32 -19.85 -15.27
CA ALA A 78 -4.51 -20.55 -15.80
C ALA A 78 -5.83 -19.90 -15.33
N LEU A 79 -5.90 -19.33 -14.13
CA LEU A 79 -7.08 -18.65 -13.62
C LEU A 79 -7.36 -17.32 -14.35
N CYS A 80 -6.32 -16.57 -14.71
CA CYS A 80 -6.47 -15.30 -15.43
C CYS A 80 -6.74 -15.46 -16.92
N GLY A 81 -6.39 -16.62 -17.51
CA GLY A 81 -6.72 -17.01 -18.87
C GLY A 81 -6.33 -15.97 -19.94
N GLU A 82 -7.14 -15.86 -21.00
CA GLU A 82 -6.90 -14.93 -22.11
C GLU A 82 -7.01 -13.43 -21.73
N GLN A 83 -7.59 -13.10 -20.59
CA GLN A 83 -7.71 -11.72 -20.11
C GLN A 83 -6.35 -11.13 -19.70
N ALA A 84 -5.38 -11.97 -19.34
CA ALA A 84 -4.04 -11.55 -19.00
C ALA A 84 -3.17 -11.51 -20.28
N ARG A 85 -3.13 -10.37 -20.96
CA ARG A 85 -2.32 -10.19 -22.17
C ARG A 85 -0.82 -10.28 -21.90
N THR A 86 -0.39 -9.88 -20.70
CA THR A 86 1.01 -9.96 -20.27
C THR A 86 1.04 -10.51 -18.86
N VAL A 87 1.38 -11.79 -18.74
CA VAL A 87 1.59 -12.43 -17.43
C VAL A 87 3.09 -12.59 -17.26
N ARG A 88 3.63 -11.95 -16.20
CA ARG A 88 5.03 -12.08 -15.80
C ARG A 88 5.05 -12.84 -14.49
N LEU A 89 5.94 -13.80 -14.37
CA LEU A 89 6.01 -14.70 -13.25
C LEU A 89 7.29 -14.43 -12.46
N LEU A 90 7.17 -14.35 -11.15
CA LEU A 90 8.27 -14.13 -10.21
C LEU A 90 8.44 -15.35 -9.32
N ALA A 91 9.66 -15.83 -9.19
CA ALA A 91 10.01 -16.93 -8.30
C ALA A 91 10.86 -16.39 -7.13
N LEU A 92 10.23 -16.13 -5.99
CA LEU A 92 10.90 -15.57 -4.82
C LEU A 92 12.03 -16.45 -4.26
N ALA A 93 11.88 -17.78 -4.31
CA ALA A 93 12.88 -18.71 -3.79
C ALA A 93 14.20 -18.68 -4.59
N ASP A 94 14.15 -18.32 -5.86
CA ASP A 94 15.36 -18.25 -6.70
C ASP A 94 16.18 -16.99 -6.40
N LEU A 95 15.56 -15.95 -5.86
CA LEU A 95 16.24 -14.72 -5.43
C LEU A 95 17.18 -14.97 -4.25
N ARG A 96 16.81 -15.85 -3.31
CA ARG A 96 17.64 -16.21 -2.16
C ARG A 96 18.82 -17.13 -2.54
N ARG A 97 18.70 -17.93 -3.62
CA ARG A 97 19.77 -18.87 -4.05
C ARG A 97 20.86 -18.20 -4.85
N ASP A 98 20.51 -17.20 -5.65
CA ASP A 98 21.48 -16.47 -6.47
C ASP A 98 22.29 -15.44 -5.68
N THR A 99 21.90 -15.15 -4.41
CA THR A 99 22.57 -14.17 -3.53
C THR A 99 23.59 -14.79 -2.58
N VAL A 100 23.87 -16.08 -2.65
CA VAL A 100 24.95 -16.70 -1.89
C VAL A 100 26.30 -16.26 -2.47
N GLY A 101 26.74 -15.07 -2.07
CA GLY A 101 28.04 -14.51 -2.44
C GLY A 101 28.08 -13.03 -2.77
N VAL A 102 26.94 -12.34 -2.78
CA VAL A 102 26.93 -10.90 -3.01
C VAL A 102 26.11 -10.23 -1.89
N GLU A 103 26.72 -9.35 -1.13
CA GLU A 103 26.11 -8.41 -0.18
C GLU A 103 25.16 -7.42 -0.88
N SER A 104 24.37 -7.84 -1.78
CA SER A 104 23.38 -6.97 -2.37
C SER A 104 22.00 -7.46 -1.97
N SER A 105 21.49 -6.85 -0.91
CA SER A 105 20.06 -6.52 -0.75
C SER A 105 19.19 -7.05 -1.90
N LEU A 106 18.01 -7.49 -1.59
CA LEU A 106 16.88 -7.75 -2.48
C LEU A 106 16.58 -6.57 -3.46
N LYS A 107 17.59 -6.10 -4.17
CA LYS A 107 17.50 -4.92 -5.05
C LYS A 107 16.84 -5.18 -6.39
N SER A 108 16.60 -6.45 -6.74
CA SER A 108 15.92 -6.74 -7.99
C SER A 108 15.14 -8.05 -7.90
N ILE A 109 13.85 -7.97 -8.12
CA ILE A 109 13.01 -9.14 -8.39
C ILE A 109 13.30 -9.58 -9.82
N ALA A 110 13.88 -10.75 -10.01
CA ALA A 110 14.08 -11.32 -11.33
C ALA A 110 12.75 -11.85 -11.86
N LEU A 111 12.26 -11.29 -12.94
CA LEU A 111 11.12 -11.80 -13.68
C LEU A 111 11.59 -12.99 -14.53
N ARG A 112 10.95 -14.15 -14.35
CA ARG A 112 11.22 -15.34 -15.15
C ARG A 112 9.94 -15.82 -15.83
N ASP A 113 10.01 -16.11 -17.08
CA ASP A 113 8.96 -16.87 -17.74
C ASP A 113 9.07 -18.34 -17.33
N ILE A 114 8.06 -18.84 -16.63
CA ILE A 114 8.06 -20.22 -16.09
C ILE A 114 8.08 -21.26 -17.19
N ASP A 115 7.49 -20.97 -18.33
CA ASP A 115 7.40 -21.93 -19.44
C ASP A 115 8.71 -22.00 -20.23
N SER A 116 9.50 -20.93 -20.27
CA SER A 116 10.74 -20.86 -21.03
C SER A 116 12.01 -20.95 -20.18
N PHE A 117 11.93 -20.82 -18.86
CA PHE A 117 13.07 -20.71 -17.92
C PHE A 117 14.07 -19.59 -18.31
N GLN A 118 13.66 -18.66 -19.13
CA GLN A 118 14.51 -17.52 -19.51
C GLN A 118 14.43 -16.43 -18.46
N SER A 119 15.56 -15.86 -18.10
CA SER A 119 15.61 -14.70 -17.22
C SER A 119 15.02 -13.51 -17.95
N THR A 120 13.93 -12.98 -17.45
CA THR A 120 13.38 -11.71 -17.89
C THR A 120 14.02 -10.57 -17.08
N PRO A 121 14.00 -9.33 -17.58
CA PRO A 121 14.49 -8.20 -16.81
C PRO A 121 13.71 -8.07 -15.48
N ALA A 122 14.37 -7.51 -14.48
CA ALA A 122 13.73 -7.19 -13.19
C ALA A 122 12.49 -6.32 -13.38
N VAL A 123 11.52 -6.43 -12.48
CA VAL A 123 10.37 -5.51 -12.47
C VAL A 123 10.90 -4.09 -12.29
N PRO A 124 10.61 -3.17 -13.23
CA PRO A 124 11.12 -1.81 -13.14
C PRO A 124 10.62 -1.08 -11.91
N ASP A 125 11.35 -0.05 -11.51
CA ASP A 125 10.86 0.95 -10.57
C ASP A 125 9.59 1.59 -11.14
N ASN A 126 8.66 1.92 -10.26
CA ASN A 126 7.43 2.64 -10.64
C ASN A 126 6.58 1.90 -11.70
N TRP A 127 6.53 0.57 -11.63
CA TRP A 127 5.79 -0.23 -12.61
C TRP A 127 4.34 -0.50 -12.20
N ALA A 128 4.07 -0.84 -10.93
CA ALA A 128 2.77 -1.33 -10.49
C ALA A 128 1.87 -0.21 -9.98
N SER A 129 0.66 -0.09 -10.55
CA SER A 129 -0.40 0.80 -10.04
C SER A 129 -1.05 0.22 -8.80
N VAL A 130 -1.18 -1.11 -8.74
CA VAL A 130 -1.73 -1.85 -7.60
C VAL A 130 -0.82 -3.02 -7.26
N ILE A 131 -0.45 -3.15 -6.00
CA ILE A 131 0.23 -4.34 -5.47
C ILE A 131 -0.73 -5.04 -4.51
N VAL A 132 -0.93 -6.35 -4.69
CA VAL A 132 -1.62 -7.19 -3.73
C VAL A 132 -0.61 -8.13 -3.10
N MET A 133 -0.54 -8.15 -1.77
CA MET A 133 0.24 -9.11 -1.00
C MET A 133 -0.73 -10.10 -0.33
N ASP A 134 -0.77 -11.34 -0.82
CA ASP A 134 -1.68 -12.38 -0.36
C ASP A 134 -1.01 -13.19 0.73
N PHE A 135 -1.18 -12.79 1.98
CA PHE A 135 -0.57 -13.34 3.20
C PHE A 135 0.97 -13.39 3.20
N ILE A 136 1.62 -12.54 2.42
CA ILE A 136 3.09 -12.53 2.33
C ILE A 136 3.72 -12.24 3.69
N LEU A 137 3.22 -11.23 4.42
CA LEU A 137 3.78 -10.84 5.72
C LEU A 137 3.67 -11.92 6.79
N ASN A 138 2.79 -12.90 6.62
CA ASN A 138 2.69 -14.06 7.51
C ASN A 138 3.61 -15.22 7.11
N ARG A 139 4.30 -15.14 5.96
CA ARG A 139 5.04 -16.25 5.36
C ARG A 139 6.52 -15.96 5.15
N ILE A 140 6.95 -14.77 5.48
CA ILE A 140 8.35 -14.34 5.49
C ILE A 140 8.86 -14.31 6.93
N GLU A 141 10.17 -14.45 7.11
CA GLU A 141 10.80 -14.23 8.39
C GLU A 141 10.75 -12.73 8.79
N ALA A 142 10.89 -12.46 10.09
CA ALA A 142 10.79 -11.08 10.58
C ALA A 142 11.88 -10.15 9.99
N GLU A 143 13.07 -10.69 9.78
CA GLU A 143 14.21 -9.99 9.17
C GLU A 143 14.00 -9.62 7.70
N ASP A 144 13.14 -10.35 6.99
CA ASP A 144 12.83 -10.10 5.59
C ASP A 144 11.71 -9.05 5.39
N GLU A 145 11.02 -8.64 6.44
CA GLU A 145 9.88 -7.72 6.35
C GLU A 145 10.26 -6.38 5.72
N ALA A 146 11.31 -5.75 6.24
CA ALA A 146 11.74 -4.44 5.77
C ALA A 146 12.16 -4.48 4.29
N SER A 147 12.93 -5.49 3.88
CA SER A 147 13.36 -5.65 2.50
C SER A 147 12.19 -5.97 1.54
N THR A 148 11.22 -6.75 2.00
CA THR A 148 10.01 -7.07 1.22
C THR A 148 9.15 -5.82 0.99
N LEU A 149 8.94 -5.02 2.03
CA LEU A 149 8.18 -3.77 1.93
C LEU A 149 8.92 -2.71 1.09
N ALA A 150 10.25 -2.61 1.24
CA ALA A 150 11.08 -1.72 0.41
C ALA A 150 11.00 -2.08 -1.08
N GLU A 151 10.99 -3.37 -1.41
CA GLU A 151 10.84 -3.82 -2.80
C GLU A 151 9.43 -3.54 -3.35
N ALA A 152 8.38 -3.75 -2.55
CA ALA A 152 7.02 -3.35 -2.93
C ALA A 152 6.94 -1.85 -3.17
N PHE A 153 7.58 -1.04 -2.31
CA PHE A 153 7.64 0.42 -2.48
C PHE A 153 8.37 0.82 -3.77
N ARG A 154 9.51 0.19 -4.09
CA ARG A 154 10.29 0.46 -5.30
C ARG A 154 9.48 0.21 -6.58
N VAL A 155 8.79 -0.93 -6.63
CA VAL A 155 8.02 -1.36 -7.80
C VAL A 155 6.74 -0.56 -7.98
N MET A 156 6.19 0.00 -6.91
CA MET A 156 4.94 0.75 -6.95
C MET A 156 5.12 2.11 -7.63
N GLU A 157 4.22 2.49 -8.53
CA GLU A 157 4.23 3.82 -9.15
C GLU A 157 3.83 4.94 -8.17
N ARG A 158 4.08 6.19 -8.53
CA ARG A 158 3.93 7.35 -7.65
C ARG A 158 2.53 7.48 -7.03
N GLU A 159 1.49 7.10 -7.73
CA GLU A 159 0.10 7.15 -7.25
C GLU A 159 -0.45 5.76 -6.94
N GLY A 160 0.45 4.78 -6.95
CA GLY A 160 0.12 3.39 -6.70
C GLY A 160 -0.29 3.14 -5.26
N ARG A 161 -0.97 2.02 -5.06
CA ARG A 161 -1.35 1.54 -3.74
C ARG A 161 -1.05 0.06 -3.56
N LEU A 162 -0.86 -0.30 -2.31
CA LEU A 162 -0.63 -1.65 -1.86
C LEU A 162 -1.81 -2.11 -1.02
N LEU A 163 -2.26 -3.33 -1.24
CA LEU A 163 -3.31 -4.02 -0.50
C LEU A 163 -2.71 -5.32 0.05
N SER A 164 -2.38 -5.34 1.35
CA SER A 164 -1.83 -6.54 1.99
C SER A 164 -2.91 -7.25 2.79
N VAL A 165 -3.28 -8.44 2.37
CA VAL A 165 -4.12 -9.33 3.19
C VAL A 165 -3.21 -10.03 4.18
N THR A 166 -3.53 -9.91 5.47
CA THR A 166 -2.64 -10.30 6.55
C THR A 166 -3.44 -10.84 7.74
N LEU A 167 -2.89 -11.87 8.40
CA LEU A 167 -3.31 -12.27 9.73
C LEU A 167 -2.57 -11.43 10.76
N VAL A 168 -3.30 -10.92 11.74
CA VAL A 168 -2.76 -10.15 12.84
C VAL A 168 -3.21 -10.72 14.19
N ALA A 169 -2.40 -10.52 15.21
CA ALA A 169 -2.72 -10.85 16.58
C ALA A 169 -2.99 -9.57 17.37
N ASP A 170 -3.93 -9.59 18.32
CA ASP A 170 -4.20 -8.46 19.19
C ASP A 170 -3.09 -8.24 20.25
N GLU A 171 -2.32 -9.28 20.57
CA GLU A 171 -1.18 -9.21 21.48
C GLU A 171 0.07 -9.89 20.86
N PRO A 172 1.29 -9.46 21.26
CA PRO A 172 2.52 -10.13 20.84
C PRO A 172 2.49 -11.61 21.23
N THR A 173 2.84 -12.48 20.30
CA THR A 173 2.87 -13.92 20.56
C THR A 173 4.05 -14.59 19.86
N ASP A 174 4.75 -15.48 20.61
CA ASP A 174 5.72 -16.42 20.08
C ASP A 174 5.06 -17.76 19.72
N ALA A 175 3.73 -17.82 19.78
CA ALA A 175 2.99 -19.05 19.55
C ALA A 175 3.20 -19.56 18.13
N GLN A 176 3.29 -20.88 18.04
CA GLN A 176 3.38 -21.60 16.78
C GLN A 176 2.19 -21.28 15.87
N PRO A 177 2.43 -21.26 14.57
CA PRO A 177 1.51 -20.73 13.58
C PRO A 177 0.14 -21.40 13.62
N VAL A 178 -0.86 -20.65 13.21
CA VAL A 178 -2.25 -21.09 13.02
C VAL A 178 -2.26 -22.31 12.10
N LYS A 179 -2.44 -23.50 12.67
CA LYS A 179 -2.40 -24.77 11.91
C LYS A 179 -3.55 -24.89 10.92
N SER A 180 -4.64 -24.16 11.16
CA SER A 180 -5.87 -24.17 10.37
C SER A 180 -5.93 -23.12 9.27
N ALA A 181 -4.92 -22.23 9.17
CA ALA A 181 -4.89 -21.24 8.10
C ALA A 181 -4.60 -21.90 6.74
N PRO A 182 -5.51 -21.86 5.75
CA PRO A 182 -5.16 -22.30 4.41
C PRO A 182 -4.25 -21.27 3.74
N PRO A 183 -3.34 -21.71 2.88
CA PRO A 183 -2.88 -23.05 2.52
C PRO A 183 -1.52 -23.37 3.14
N GLY A 184 -1.41 -23.43 4.42
CA GLY A 184 -0.21 -23.81 5.16
C GLY A 184 0.07 -22.88 6.34
N PRO A 185 0.98 -23.27 7.24
CA PRO A 185 1.21 -22.54 8.48
C PRO A 185 1.71 -21.11 8.21
N ALA A 186 1.16 -20.14 8.92
CA ALA A 186 1.75 -18.83 9.03
C ALA A 186 3.08 -18.96 9.81
N LEU A 187 4.16 -18.34 9.34
CA LEU A 187 5.44 -18.34 10.03
C LEU A 187 5.46 -17.33 11.18
N ARG A 188 4.65 -16.26 11.06
CA ARG A 188 4.54 -15.19 12.06
C ARG A 188 3.15 -14.57 12.09
N LEU A 189 2.82 -14.03 13.25
CA LEU A 189 1.61 -13.24 13.48
C LEU A 189 2.03 -11.88 14.07
N PRO A 190 2.17 -10.85 13.24
CA PRO A 190 2.44 -9.50 13.74
C PRO A 190 1.21 -8.96 14.47
N THR A 191 1.41 -8.04 15.41
CA THR A 191 0.27 -7.27 15.95
C THR A 191 -0.21 -6.25 14.92
N GLU A 192 -1.46 -5.76 15.07
CA GLU A 192 -1.99 -4.67 14.26
C GLU A 192 -1.05 -3.46 14.26
N ARG A 193 -0.53 -3.12 15.44
CA ARG A 193 0.39 -2.00 15.63
C ARG A 193 1.71 -2.19 14.91
N ASP A 194 2.31 -3.39 15.00
CA ASP A 194 3.63 -3.63 14.44
C ASP A 194 3.61 -3.64 12.93
N VAL A 195 2.55 -4.22 12.35
CA VAL A 195 2.42 -4.24 10.89
C VAL A 195 2.17 -2.84 10.32
N LEU A 196 1.32 -2.00 10.94
CA LEU A 196 1.12 -0.62 10.50
C LEU A 196 2.42 0.17 10.54
N ARG A 197 3.18 0.06 11.65
CA ARG A 197 4.49 0.70 11.79
C ARG A 197 5.54 0.19 10.78
N ALA A 198 5.47 -1.07 10.36
CA ALA A 198 6.37 -1.59 9.35
C ALA A 198 6.16 -0.90 7.99
N PHE A 199 4.90 -0.65 7.61
CA PHE A 199 4.57 0.11 6.40
C PHE A 199 5.03 1.57 6.49
N GLU A 200 4.79 2.24 7.61
CA GLU A 200 5.25 3.62 7.86
C GLU A 200 6.79 3.72 7.73
N ARG A 201 7.52 2.82 8.40
CA ARG A 201 9.00 2.76 8.31
C ARG A 201 9.52 2.47 6.89
N ALA A 202 8.75 1.77 6.08
CA ALA A 202 9.10 1.52 4.68
C ALA A 202 8.78 2.70 3.75
N GLY A 203 8.27 3.82 4.28
CA GLY A 203 7.98 5.04 3.54
C GLY A 203 6.59 5.09 2.91
N PHE A 204 5.72 4.11 3.20
CA PHE A 204 4.32 4.19 2.79
C PHE A 204 3.59 5.28 3.57
N HIS A 205 2.53 5.79 2.98
CA HIS A 205 1.73 6.88 3.51
C HIS A 205 0.25 6.54 3.46
N GLY A 206 -0.55 7.11 4.37
CA GLY A 206 -1.98 6.87 4.43
C GLY A 206 -2.35 5.44 4.76
N VAL A 207 -1.57 4.82 5.64
CA VAL A 207 -1.74 3.42 6.01
C VAL A 207 -3.06 3.22 6.75
N ARG A 208 -3.88 2.29 6.27
CA ARG A 208 -5.20 1.97 6.84
C ARG A 208 -5.35 0.50 7.10
N LEU A 209 -6.04 0.19 8.17
CA LEU A 209 -6.47 -1.16 8.52
C LEU A 209 -7.95 -1.33 8.17
N HIS A 210 -8.29 -2.37 7.41
CA HIS A 210 -9.66 -2.72 7.04
C HIS A 210 -9.98 -4.13 7.46
N TRP A 211 -11.10 -4.28 8.12
CA TRP A 211 -11.68 -5.57 8.51
C TRP A 211 -12.75 -6.00 7.50
N ALA A 212 -13.06 -7.30 7.44
CA ALA A 212 -14.18 -7.80 6.65
C ALA A 212 -15.52 -7.24 7.16
N ALA A 213 -15.65 -7.13 8.50
CA ALA A 213 -16.77 -6.47 9.16
C ALA A 213 -16.24 -5.30 9.99
N ALA A 214 -16.64 -4.06 9.66
CA ALA A 214 -16.13 -2.86 10.29
C ALA A 214 -16.50 -2.75 11.79
N ASP A 215 -17.68 -3.25 12.17
CA ASP A 215 -18.24 -2.99 13.48
C ASP A 215 -17.81 -3.98 14.57
N ASN A 216 -17.36 -5.17 14.19
CA ASN A 216 -16.85 -6.19 15.12
C ASN A 216 -16.03 -7.24 14.36
N PRO A 217 -14.73 -7.02 14.17
CA PRO A 217 -13.88 -7.99 13.49
C PRO A 217 -13.81 -9.28 14.30
N ALA A 218 -14.34 -10.37 13.73
CA ALA A 218 -14.34 -11.65 14.39
C ALA A 218 -12.93 -12.24 14.48
N ALA A 219 -12.60 -12.84 15.62
CA ALA A 219 -11.45 -13.72 15.69
C ALA A 219 -11.72 -14.97 14.84
N ILE A 220 -10.78 -15.30 13.95
CA ILE A 220 -10.83 -16.50 13.10
C ILE A 220 -10.23 -17.70 13.80
N ASP A 221 -9.36 -17.43 14.79
CA ASP A 221 -8.71 -18.43 15.63
C ASP A 221 -8.31 -17.77 16.97
N ARG A 222 -8.00 -18.60 17.96
CA ARG A 222 -7.47 -18.16 19.26
C ARG A 222 -6.32 -19.08 19.68
N ILE A 223 -5.21 -18.46 20.07
CA ILE A 223 -4.00 -19.14 20.50
C ILE A 223 -3.75 -18.75 21.97
N GLY A 224 -4.16 -19.62 22.91
CA GLY A 224 -4.24 -19.22 24.32
C GLY A 224 -5.27 -18.12 24.51
N ASP A 225 -4.84 -16.95 24.99
CA ASP A 225 -5.68 -15.78 25.17
C ASP A 225 -5.58 -14.79 24.00
N VAL A 226 -4.72 -15.04 23.01
CA VAL A 226 -4.50 -14.17 21.85
C VAL A 226 -5.50 -14.45 20.74
N ASP A 227 -6.25 -13.43 20.34
CA ASP A 227 -7.16 -13.49 19.21
C ASP A 227 -6.41 -13.26 17.90
N VAL A 228 -6.65 -14.12 16.91
CA VAL A 228 -6.14 -13.97 15.55
C VAL A 228 -7.25 -13.47 14.63
N ARG A 229 -6.98 -12.40 13.88
CA ARG A 229 -7.92 -11.77 12.95
C ARG A 229 -7.31 -11.63 11.57
N MET A 230 -8.17 -11.52 10.56
CA MET A 230 -7.78 -11.26 9.18
C MET A 230 -8.14 -9.83 8.79
N CYS A 231 -7.21 -9.14 8.16
CA CYS A 231 -7.43 -7.76 7.72
C CYS A 231 -6.80 -7.48 6.34
N ILE A 232 -7.17 -6.35 5.75
CA ILE A 232 -6.46 -5.73 4.63
C ILE A 232 -5.74 -4.50 5.17
N ILE A 233 -4.45 -4.41 4.92
CA ILE A 233 -3.69 -3.17 5.10
C ILE A 233 -3.61 -2.50 3.75
N GLU A 234 -4.15 -1.31 3.67
CA GLU A 234 -4.07 -0.45 2.49
C GLU A 234 -3.03 0.64 2.75
N ALA A 235 -2.11 0.82 1.82
CA ALA A 235 -1.04 1.79 1.92
C ALA A 235 -0.75 2.41 0.57
N TYR A 236 -0.27 3.64 0.57
CA TYR A 236 0.00 4.41 -0.64
C TYR A 236 1.47 4.80 -0.70
N ARG A 237 1.97 5.06 -1.90
CA ARG A 237 3.31 5.59 -2.04
C ARG A 237 3.38 7.00 -1.45
N GLY A 238 4.36 7.21 -0.55
CA GLY A 238 4.56 8.48 0.13
C GLY A 238 5.01 9.62 -0.78
N LYS A 239 5.23 10.77 -0.18
CA LYS A 239 5.67 11.98 -0.85
C LYS A 239 7.06 11.79 -1.48
N GLN A 240 7.24 12.35 -2.67
CA GLN A 240 8.52 12.32 -3.38
C GLN A 240 8.86 13.69 -4.00
N GLY A 241 10.14 13.99 -4.09
CA GLY A 241 10.64 15.22 -4.68
C GLY A 241 10.77 16.37 -3.68
N PRO A 242 11.20 17.55 -4.15
CA PRO A 242 11.47 18.71 -3.29
C PRO A 242 10.18 19.32 -2.73
N CYS A 243 10.29 19.97 -1.57
CA CYS A 243 9.23 20.78 -1.02
C CYS A 243 9.22 22.14 -1.73
N LEU A 244 8.22 22.42 -2.54
CA LEU A 244 8.09 23.65 -3.32
C LEU A 244 6.93 24.50 -2.82
N GLU A 245 7.15 25.81 -2.77
CA GLU A 245 6.16 26.82 -2.38
C GLU A 245 5.34 27.29 -3.57
N LEU A 246 4.05 26.95 -3.59
CA LEU A 246 3.09 27.39 -4.61
C LEU A 246 1.98 28.26 -4.03
N GLY A 247 2.10 28.76 -2.81
CA GLY A 247 1.08 29.56 -2.14
C GLY A 247 -0.16 28.77 -1.71
N GLN A 248 -0.07 27.44 -1.70
CA GLN A 248 -1.17 26.52 -1.40
C GLN A 248 -1.45 26.40 0.09
N ALA A 249 -2.67 25.99 0.43
CA ALA A 249 -3.07 25.71 1.79
C ALA A 249 -4.14 24.61 1.84
N VAL A 250 -4.33 24.05 3.02
CA VAL A 250 -5.43 23.13 3.30
C VAL A 250 -6.18 23.56 4.55
N ILE A 251 -7.47 23.20 4.62
CA ILE A 251 -8.32 23.43 5.80
C ILE A 251 -8.96 22.11 6.19
N TYR A 252 -8.78 21.72 7.44
CA TYR A 252 -9.51 20.59 7.99
C TYR A 252 -10.89 21.04 8.52
N GLY A 253 -11.95 20.40 8.01
CA GLY A 253 -13.34 20.78 8.33
C GLY A 253 -13.91 20.13 9.61
N GLY A 254 -13.23 19.12 10.16
CA GLY A 254 -13.74 18.34 11.29
C GLY A 254 -14.05 16.90 10.90
N PRO A 255 -14.61 16.04 11.82
CA PRO A 255 -15.24 16.42 13.11
C PRO A 255 -14.29 16.57 14.30
N TRP A 256 -13.06 16.00 14.25
CA TRP A 256 -12.12 16.10 15.36
C TRP A 256 -11.57 17.52 15.55
N ARG A 257 -10.95 17.77 16.68
CA ARG A 257 -10.32 19.05 16.96
C ARG A 257 -9.14 19.31 16.01
N GLU A 258 -8.35 18.27 15.76
CA GLU A 258 -7.22 18.28 14.86
C GLU A 258 -6.96 16.86 14.34
N VAL A 259 -6.25 16.77 13.24
CA VAL A 259 -5.73 15.52 12.67
C VAL A 259 -4.26 15.70 12.30
N HIS A 260 -3.54 14.58 12.22
CA HIS A 260 -2.13 14.54 11.86
C HIS A 260 -1.98 13.69 10.60
N ASP A 261 -1.04 14.04 9.73
CA ASP A 261 -0.59 13.15 8.67
C ASP A 261 0.62 12.31 9.15
N ASP A 262 1.05 11.36 8.31
CA ASP A 262 2.13 10.43 8.67
C ASP A 262 3.50 11.12 8.77
N ASP A 263 3.65 12.35 8.26
CA ASP A 263 4.85 13.17 8.44
C ASP A 263 4.79 14.06 9.69
N GLY A 264 3.71 13.96 10.48
CA GLY A 264 3.53 14.69 11.73
C GLY A 264 3.02 16.13 11.57
N HIS A 265 2.57 16.54 10.38
CA HIS A 265 1.91 17.83 10.24
C HIS A 265 0.56 17.82 10.95
N VAL A 266 0.22 18.95 11.58
CA VAL A 266 -1.01 19.10 12.36
C VAL A 266 -1.98 20.02 11.62
N TYR A 267 -3.21 19.51 11.42
CA TYR A 267 -4.30 20.25 10.78
C TYR A 267 -5.42 20.49 11.79
N ARG A 268 -5.45 21.69 12.40
CA ARG A 268 -6.52 22.06 13.32
C ARG A 268 -7.76 22.49 12.56
N ARG A 269 -8.92 22.12 13.10
CA ARG A 269 -10.20 22.43 12.49
C ARG A 269 -10.39 23.93 12.24
N GLY A 270 -10.64 24.30 10.99
CA GLY A 270 -10.88 25.68 10.55
C GLY A 270 -9.61 26.51 10.32
N GLU A 271 -8.43 26.00 10.66
CA GLU A 271 -7.18 26.69 10.38
C GLU A 271 -6.76 26.48 8.91
N ARG A 272 -6.24 27.54 8.30
CA ARG A 272 -5.69 27.51 6.96
C ARG A 272 -4.19 27.23 7.05
N VAL A 273 -3.82 25.97 6.93
CA VAL A 273 -2.43 25.51 7.08
C VAL A 273 -1.71 25.62 5.74
N ALA A 274 -0.55 26.27 5.70
CA ALA A 274 0.33 26.30 4.55
C ALA A 274 0.93 24.92 4.31
N VAL A 275 0.99 24.48 3.06
CA VAL A 275 1.56 23.19 2.67
C VAL A 275 2.39 23.34 1.40
N CYS A 276 3.42 22.51 1.25
CA CYS A 276 4.19 22.43 0.00
C CYS A 276 3.39 21.73 -1.11
N ALA A 277 3.84 21.88 -2.35
CA ALA A 277 3.18 21.30 -3.52
C ALA A 277 2.94 19.81 -3.39
N LYS A 278 3.95 19.03 -2.97
CA LYS A 278 3.82 17.57 -2.82
C LYS A 278 2.86 17.15 -1.72
N THR A 279 2.81 17.88 -0.60
CA THR A 279 1.83 17.64 0.48
C THR A 279 0.43 17.97 0.00
N TYR A 280 0.26 19.09 -0.72
CA TYR A 280 -1.02 19.45 -1.31
C TYR A 280 -1.55 18.34 -2.25
N ASP A 281 -0.72 17.89 -3.19
CA ASP A 281 -1.08 16.82 -4.13
C ASP A 281 -1.49 15.53 -3.41
N LEU A 282 -0.72 15.14 -2.38
CA LEU A 282 -1.03 13.96 -1.58
C LEU A 282 -2.38 14.08 -0.88
N LEU A 283 -2.65 15.22 -0.21
CA LEU A 283 -3.87 15.43 0.56
C LEU A 283 -5.13 15.58 -0.31
N MET A 284 -4.99 15.90 -1.60
CA MET A 284 -6.10 16.03 -2.53
C MET A 284 -6.47 14.73 -3.24
N ARG A 285 -5.77 13.65 -2.99
CA ARG A 285 -6.03 12.31 -3.56
C ARG A 285 -6.27 11.25 -2.48
N SER A 286 -6.66 10.04 -2.89
CA SER A 286 -6.77 8.90 -1.97
C SER A 286 -5.45 8.68 -1.21
N PRO A 287 -5.50 8.34 0.08
CA PRO A 287 -6.70 8.09 0.90
C PRO A 287 -7.29 9.36 1.57
N TYR A 288 -6.72 10.53 1.38
CA TYR A 288 -7.06 11.77 2.10
C TYR A 288 -8.16 12.58 1.44
N GLN A 289 -8.49 12.27 0.18
CA GLN A 289 -9.49 13.00 -0.61
C GLN A 289 -10.81 13.17 0.17
N GLY A 290 -11.25 14.43 0.30
CA GLY A 290 -12.47 14.79 1.03
C GLY A 290 -12.27 15.00 2.53
N ALA A 291 -11.13 14.62 3.13
CA ALA A 291 -10.85 14.90 4.55
C ALA A 291 -10.45 16.36 4.78
N LEU A 292 -9.77 16.96 3.83
CA LEU A 292 -9.35 18.37 3.86
C LEU A 292 -9.84 19.10 2.61
N VAL A 293 -10.05 20.41 2.76
CA VAL A 293 -10.37 21.34 1.65
C VAL A 293 -9.07 21.97 1.15
N GLY A 294 -8.72 21.72 -0.09
CA GLY A 294 -7.54 22.31 -0.73
C GLY A 294 -7.82 23.73 -1.24
N LEU A 295 -6.86 24.61 -1.06
CA LEU A 295 -6.87 25.99 -1.54
C LEU A 295 -5.61 26.24 -2.39
N ARG A 296 -5.80 26.42 -3.69
CA ARG A 296 -4.74 26.85 -4.59
C ARG A 296 -4.57 28.36 -4.57
N SER A 297 -3.36 28.82 -4.81
CA SER A 297 -3.14 30.25 -5.04
C SER A 297 -3.58 30.63 -6.46
N THR A 298 -4.19 31.80 -6.64
CA THR A 298 -4.51 32.33 -7.97
C THR A 298 -3.27 32.79 -8.74
N SER A 299 -2.10 32.85 -8.07
CA SER A 299 -0.81 33.26 -8.61
C SER A 299 0.27 32.18 -8.42
N GLU A 300 -0.09 30.90 -8.59
CA GLU A 300 0.89 29.80 -8.54
C GLU A 300 1.98 29.99 -9.59
N PRO A 301 3.28 29.98 -9.20
CA PRO A 301 4.36 30.02 -10.17
C PRO A 301 4.48 28.65 -10.89
N PRO A 302 5.10 28.60 -12.08
CA PRO A 302 5.55 27.34 -12.66
C PRO A 302 6.50 26.62 -11.69
N LEU A 303 6.46 25.28 -11.69
CA LEU A 303 7.25 24.45 -10.76
C LEU A 303 8.77 24.78 -10.82
N GLU A 304 9.27 25.08 -12.02
CA GLU A 304 10.68 25.38 -12.26
C GLU A 304 11.11 26.72 -11.62
N GLN A 305 10.14 27.59 -11.30
CA GLN A 305 10.35 28.89 -10.68
C GLN A 305 9.93 28.91 -9.21
N ALA A 306 9.37 27.82 -8.72
CA ALA A 306 8.90 27.71 -7.36
C ALA A 306 10.07 27.75 -6.36
N LEU A 307 9.90 28.50 -5.30
CA LEU A 307 10.88 28.58 -4.21
C LEU A 307 10.77 27.34 -3.31
N PRO A 308 11.84 26.98 -2.58
CA PRO A 308 11.76 25.98 -1.55
C PRO A 308 10.73 26.33 -0.47
N PHE A 309 9.98 25.34 0.00
CA PHE A 309 9.05 25.47 1.13
C PHE A 309 9.66 24.83 2.37
N ASP A 310 9.60 25.54 3.51
CA ASP A 310 10.01 24.97 4.81
C ASP A 310 8.87 24.13 5.39
N CYS A 311 8.98 22.79 5.28
CA CYS A 311 8.01 21.85 5.83
C CYS A 311 8.18 21.64 7.35
N ASN A 312 9.33 22.05 7.92
CA ASN A 312 9.61 21.80 9.34
C ASN A 312 9.01 22.86 10.27
N THR A 313 8.62 24.01 9.71
CA THR A 313 8.02 25.11 10.47
C THR A 313 6.52 25.21 10.13
N PRO A 314 5.61 24.70 10.97
CA PRO A 314 4.18 24.85 10.76
C PRO A 314 3.78 26.32 10.63
N ALA A 315 3.06 26.67 9.60
CA ALA A 315 2.63 28.04 9.34
C ALA A 315 1.17 28.11 8.89
N LEU A 316 0.48 29.14 9.32
CA LEU A 316 -0.82 29.48 8.77
C LEU A 316 -0.65 30.28 7.48
N ARG A 317 -1.45 29.98 6.48
CA ARG A 317 -1.47 30.68 5.20
C ARG A 317 -2.34 31.93 5.28
N ASP A 318 -1.76 33.13 5.07
CA ASP A 318 -2.56 34.34 4.93
C ASP A 318 -3.55 34.20 3.75
N PRO A 319 -4.84 34.47 3.95
CA PRO A 319 -5.81 34.45 2.88
C PRO A 319 -5.46 35.34 1.67
N LYS A 320 -4.72 36.41 1.86
CA LYS A 320 -4.27 37.27 0.77
C LYS A 320 -3.32 36.55 -0.20
N VAL A 321 -2.51 35.61 0.30
CA VAL A 321 -1.60 34.78 -0.52
C VAL A 321 -2.38 33.90 -1.48
N THR A 322 -3.37 33.14 -0.97
CA THR A 322 -4.19 32.28 -1.84
C THR A 322 -5.04 33.08 -2.83
N LYS A 323 -5.34 34.37 -2.53
CA LYS A 323 -6.06 35.28 -3.43
C LYS A 323 -5.13 36.00 -4.43
N GLY A 324 -3.81 35.75 -4.38
CA GLY A 324 -2.85 36.47 -5.21
C GLY A 324 -2.68 37.96 -4.86
N LEU A 325 -3.16 38.39 -3.68
CA LEU A 325 -3.11 39.78 -3.22
C LEU A 325 -1.88 40.08 -2.38
N ALA A 326 -1.12 39.08 -1.97
CA ALA A 326 0.15 39.20 -1.28
C ALA A 326 1.13 38.15 -1.82
N PRO A 327 2.42 38.48 -1.94
CA PRO A 327 3.43 37.49 -2.26
C PRO A 327 3.54 36.49 -1.12
N PHE A 328 3.81 35.22 -1.46
CA PHE A 328 4.27 34.29 -0.44
C PHE A 328 5.72 34.61 -0.11
N ALA A 329 6.01 34.76 1.18
CA ALA A 329 7.36 34.94 1.65
C ALA A 329 8.12 33.65 1.38
N GLY A 330 8.99 33.67 0.39
CA GLY A 330 9.96 32.58 0.21
C GLY A 330 10.80 32.49 1.47
N SER A 331 10.90 31.31 2.06
CA SER A 331 11.87 31.05 3.11
C SER A 331 13.25 31.42 2.57
N ARG A 332 13.90 32.42 3.16
CA ARG A 332 15.26 32.84 2.79
C ARG A 332 16.36 31.91 3.30
N THR A 333 16.01 30.87 4.01
CA THR A 333 16.95 29.84 4.44
C THR A 333 17.13 28.88 3.27
N PRO A 334 18.37 28.67 2.77
CA PRO A 334 18.60 27.59 1.82
C PRO A 334 18.20 26.32 2.54
N ALA A 335 17.14 25.67 2.06
CA ALA A 335 16.77 24.37 2.52
C ALA A 335 18.02 23.50 2.39
N SER A 336 18.58 23.05 3.50
CA SER A 336 19.45 21.88 3.47
C SER A 336 18.62 20.85 2.73
N ALA A 337 19.14 20.36 1.60
CA ALA A 337 18.48 19.38 0.77
C ALA A 337 17.96 18.30 1.71
N CYS A 338 16.65 18.08 1.72
CA CYS A 338 16.10 16.94 2.44
C CYS A 338 16.83 15.73 1.90
N ASP A 339 17.59 15.08 2.76
CA ASP A 339 18.27 13.85 2.44
C ASP A 339 17.17 12.85 2.08
N PRO A 340 17.15 12.28 0.85
CA PRO A 340 16.14 11.33 0.44
C PRO A 340 16.09 10.09 1.36
N ASP A 341 17.14 9.83 2.13
CA ASP A 341 17.24 8.72 3.07
C ASP A 341 16.83 9.07 4.51
N SER A 342 16.56 10.36 4.81
CA SER A 342 16.28 10.79 6.19
C SER A 342 14.81 10.66 6.62
N GLY A 343 13.90 10.25 5.75
CA GLY A 343 12.47 10.13 6.09
C GLY A 343 11.79 11.44 6.50
N CYS A 344 12.48 12.56 6.42
CA CYS A 344 11.94 13.90 6.68
C CYS A 344 11.32 14.46 5.40
N CYS A 345 10.03 14.65 5.45
CA CYS A 345 9.11 15.11 4.42
C CYS A 345 8.72 14.03 3.42
#